data_1c84372394211db7598eadcb2cac7c8c
#
_entry.id   1c84372394211db7598eadcb2cac7c8c
#
_cell.length_a   1.000
_cell.length_b   1.000
_cell.length_c   1.000
_cell.angle_alpha   90.00
_cell.angle_beta   90.00
_cell.angle_gamma   90.00
#
_symmetry.space_group_name_H-M   'P 1'
#
loop_
_entity.id
_entity.type
_entity.pdbx_description
1 polymer ?
#
loop_
_entity_poly.entity_id
_entity_poly.type
_entity_poly.pdbx_seq_one_letter_code
_entity_poly.pdbx_strand_id
1 'polypeptide(L)'
;MRKYFLSIVVIVCGVSVTTIYRNRNENLTAKVFSIAKNIQEYTFGKPEITVNKAIITDFFKKYPEIKKYQYDVTAVYKKRNYKSIWYEDNRIIDLASMLYAKVNQLEEDGIDSKFPCQDKIEGIFDTKSLTANPSETDTELLLSSMYVFYAKKVYFGIDSEKIREIGWFLPRKNLSYDDLLDSMLADPSLLNQNNKNMFGQYYKLRDFLKTYREIEKKGTWNHIATDTAVKMYKPNDSSKTIGQIRQRLTVTGDLQQDSKSNVYDNELMAGVLKYKKRNGYQPNYLITNWQVQRMNLPIQKYIQAIAVNMERCRWIDPELANSNEAIFINIPAFQLLYTKNGKRELESSLLVGKNISETAVFSSYLTYIVFSPYWNIPQSIVENELSLALFGDKDYLAKHNMEAANGKVRQRPGGKNPMGLVKFMFPNPNDIYLHDTPSKSLFEFNYRALSHGCINMDKGKELAQLLLKDDPEWPVERITDAMKGEKETTYMLKNKIPIYIGYFTTWVDDKGDIHFYEDIYDKDEKLA
;
A
#
# COMPACT_ATOMS: atom_id res chain seq x y z
N MET A 1 31.15 -53.07 -24.72
CA MET A 1 30.73 -54.11 -23.79
C MET A 1 29.42 -53.78 -23.02
N ARG A 2 29.19 -52.58 -22.55
CA ARG A 2 27.96 -52.23 -21.83
C ARG A 2 26.65 -52.32 -22.66
N LYS A 3 26.67 -52.05 -23.95
CA LYS A 3 25.49 -52.11 -24.83
C LYS A 3 25.01 -53.54 -25.12
N TYR A 4 25.93 -54.51 -25.13
CA TYR A 4 25.58 -55.93 -25.35
C TYR A 4 25.05 -56.61 -24.10
N PHE A 5 25.44 -56.17 -22.90
CA PHE A 5 24.92 -56.69 -21.66
C PHE A 5 23.44 -56.32 -21.43
N LEU A 6 23.03 -55.10 -21.80
CA LEU A 6 21.63 -54.68 -21.72
C LEU A 6 20.73 -55.45 -22.70
N SER A 7 21.21 -55.72 -23.93
CA SER A 7 20.48 -56.46 -24.92
C SER A 7 20.25 -57.95 -24.51
N ILE A 8 21.21 -58.54 -23.82
CA ILE A 8 21.08 -59.91 -23.32
C ILE A 8 20.09 -60.01 -22.13
N VAL A 9 20.05 -59.02 -21.25
CA VAL A 9 19.10 -58.99 -20.13
C VAL A 9 17.66 -58.81 -20.64
N VAL A 10 17.43 -58.00 -21.67
CA VAL A 10 16.08 -57.83 -22.26
C VAL A 10 15.66 -59.12 -23.00
N ILE A 11 16.55 -59.82 -23.68
CA ILE A 11 16.24 -61.07 -24.36
C ILE A 11 15.98 -62.21 -23.35
N VAL A 12 16.73 -62.27 -22.26
CA VAL A 12 16.50 -63.29 -21.22
C VAL A 12 15.18 -63.04 -20.48
N CYS A 13 14.82 -61.80 -20.20
CA CYS A 13 13.50 -61.48 -19.65
C CYS A 13 12.37 -61.77 -20.64
N GLY A 14 12.56 -61.49 -21.93
CA GLY A 14 11.58 -61.78 -22.98
C GLY A 14 11.35 -63.29 -23.19
N VAL A 15 12.38 -64.12 -23.17
CA VAL A 15 12.29 -65.56 -23.27
C VAL A 15 11.66 -66.19 -22.01
N SER A 16 11.96 -65.68 -20.83
CA SER A 16 11.33 -66.11 -19.56
C SER A 16 9.82 -65.76 -19.56
N VAL A 17 9.43 -64.62 -20.10
CA VAL A 17 8.01 -64.22 -20.18
C VAL A 17 7.25 -65.11 -21.18
N THR A 18 7.81 -65.54 -22.31
CA THR A 18 7.16 -66.43 -23.28
C THR A 18 7.03 -67.86 -22.75
N THR A 19 7.94 -68.31 -21.89
CA THR A 19 7.84 -69.66 -21.24
C THR A 19 6.80 -69.69 -20.12
N ILE A 20 6.60 -68.58 -19.42
CA ILE A 20 5.57 -68.40 -18.37
C ILE A 20 4.17 -68.23 -18.97
N TYR A 21 4.05 -67.70 -20.19
CA TYR A 21 2.76 -67.54 -20.88
C TYR A 21 2.04 -68.84 -21.22
N ARG A 22 2.72 -69.98 -21.13
CA ARG A 22 2.13 -71.30 -21.39
C ARG A 22 1.46 -71.96 -20.18
N ASN A 23 1.63 -71.41 -18.97
CA ASN A 23 1.01 -71.94 -17.78
C ASN A 23 0.47 -70.90 -16.82
N ARG A 24 -0.82 -70.55 -16.95
CA ARG A 24 -1.74 -69.97 -15.96
C ARG A 24 -1.26 -68.78 -15.11
N ASN A 25 -1.81 -67.64 -15.32
CA ASN A 25 -2.52 -66.74 -14.38
C ASN A 25 -2.45 -65.29 -14.84
N GLU A 26 -3.56 -64.64 -15.12
CA GLU A 26 -3.73 -63.23 -15.42
C GLU A 26 -3.11 -62.30 -14.36
N ASN A 27 -3.06 -62.73 -13.09
CA ASN A 27 -2.43 -62.00 -11.99
C ASN A 27 -0.90 -61.94 -12.06
N LEU A 28 -0.21 -62.94 -12.67
CA LEU A 28 1.24 -62.92 -12.80
C LEU A 28 1.70 -62.02 -13.93
N THR A 29 0.94 -61.99 -15.03
CA THR A 29 1.20 -61.07 -16.16
C THR A 29 1.03 -59.60 -15.75
N ALA A 30 -0.01 -59.23 -15.00
CA ALA A 30 -0.20 -57.89 -14.46
C ALA A 30 0.95 -57.48 -13.53
N LYS A 31 1.44 -58.41 -12.69
CA LYS A 31 2.55 -58.15 -11.77
C LYS A 31 3.89 -58.04 -12.48
N VAL A 32 4.13 -58.85 -13.53
CA VAL A 32 5.35 -58.76 -14.37
C VAL A 32 5.33 -57.47 -15.23
N PHE A 33 4.16 -57.09 -15.76
CA PHE A 33 4.01 -55.81 -16.45
C PHE A 33 4.22 -54.62 -15.53
N SER A 34 3.74 -54.67 -14.28
CA SER A 34 3.98 -53.58 -13.30
C SER A 34 5.44 -53.52 -12.89
N ILE A 35 6.14 -54.68 -12.74
CA ILE A 35 7.57 -54.72 -12.44
C ILE A 35 8.39 -54.28 -13.63
N ALA A 36 8.05 -54.65 -14.86
CA ALA A 36 8.71 -54.20 -16.08
C ALA A 36 8.51 -52.68 -16.28
N LYS A 37 7.33 -52.15 -16.01
CA LYS A 37 7.01 -50.71 -16.03
C LYS A 37 7.81 -49.94 -14.97
N ASN A 38 7.89 -50.48 -13.75
CA ASN A 38 8.72 -49.89 -12.69
C ASN A 38 10.22 -49.96 -13.00
N ILE A 39 10.74 -51.04 -13.61
CA ILE A 39 12.13 -51.16 -14.04
C ILE A 39 12.41 -50.18 -15.20
N GLN A 40 11.47 -49.98 -16.12
CA GLN A 40 11.59 -49.02 -17.22
C GLN A 40 11.56 -47.58 -16.70
N GLU A 41 10.73 -47.26 -15.71
CA GLU A 41 10.71 -45.98 -15.01
C GLU A 41 12.00 -45.73 -14.20
N TYR A 42 12.60 -46.80 -13.61
CA TYR A 42 13.90 -46.68 -12.87
C TYR A 42 15.13 -46.58 -13.78
N THR A 43 15.09 -47.10 -15.03
CA THR A 43 16.25 -47.17 -15.90
C THR A 43 16.29 -46.07 -16.97
N PHE A 44 15.16 -45.46 -17.33
CA PHE A 44 15.07 -44.47 -18.39
C PHE A 44 14.59 -43.10 -17.95
N GLY A 45 14.41 -42.86 -16.64
CA GLY A 45 13.81 -41.64 -16.14
C GLY A 45 12.42 -41.39 -16.73
N LYS A 46 11.47 -40.92 -15.99
CA LYS A 46 10.21 -40.47 -16.59
C LYS A 46 10.53 -39.37 -17.63
N PRO A 47 9.81 -39.32 -18.78
CA PRO A 47 10.01 -38.24 -19.72
C PRO A 47 9.84 -36.90 -19.01
N GLU A 48 10.79 -36.02 -19.24
CA GLU A 48 10.74 -34.63 -18.75
C GLU A 48 9.38 -34.01 -19.13
N ILE A 49 8.72 -33.35 -18.16
CA ILE A 49 7.40 -32.75 -18.40
C ILE A 49 7.52 -31.74 -19.54
N THR A 50 6.84 -32.02 -20.62
CA THR A 50 6.90 -31.17 -21.82
C THR A 50 5.80 -30.11 -21.72
N VAL A 51 6.18 -28.84 -21.73
CA VAL A 51 5.29 -27.70 -21.88
C VAL A 51 5.56 -27.02 -23.20
N ASN A 52 4.53 -26.53 -23.87
CA ASN A 52 4.62 -25.69 -25.07
C ASN A 52 3.36 -24.85 -25.21
N LYS A 53 3.36 -23.90 -26.17
CA LYS A 53 2.24 -22.98 -26.37
C LYS A 53 0.90 -23.69 -26.68
N ALA A 54 0.91 -24.82 -27.42
CA ALA A 54 -0.30 -25.57 -27.74
C ALA A 54 -0.87 -26.23 -26.49
N ILE A 55 -0.02 -26.90 -25.71
CA ILE A 55 -0.39 -27.54 -24.44
C ILE A 55 -0.98 -26.51 -23.47
N ILE A 56 -0.35 -25.33 -23.32
CA ILE A 56 -0.88 -24.24 -22.47
C ILE A 56 -2.27 -23.82 -22.97
N THR A 57 -2.44 -23.68 -24.29
CA THR A 57 -3.73 -23.27 -24.87
C THR A 57 -4.83 -24.30 -24.59
N ASP A 58 -4.52 -25.59 -24.74
CA ASP A 58 -5.50 -26.67 -24.51
C ASP A 58 -5.80 -26.83 -23.00
N PHE A 59 -4.82 -26.62 -22.14
CA PHE A 59 -5.02 -26.58 -20.69
C PHE A 59 -6.04 -25.51 -20.30
N PHE A 60 -5.94 -24.27 -20.80
CA PHE A 60 -6.88 -23.20 -20.47
C PHE A 60 -8.25 -23.34 -21.16
N LYS A 61 -8.40 -24.21 -22.17
CA LYS A 61 -9.71 -24.66 -22.65
C LYS A 61 -10.35 -25.65 -21.68
N LYS A 62 -9.54 -26.53 -21.09
CA LYS A 62 -9.98 -27.52 -20.08
C LYS A 62 -10.34 -26.89 -18.75
N TYR A 63 -9.66 -25.77 -18.36
CA TYR A 63 -9.87 -25.04 -17.11
C TYR A 63 -10.26 -23.57 -17.40
N PRO A 64 -11.47 -23.31 -17.90
CA PRO A 64 -11.91 -21.98 -18.34
C PRO A 64 -12.02 -20.95 -17.21
N GLU A 65 -12.23 -21.39 -15.95
CA GLU A 65 -12.32 -20.56 -14.74
C GLU A 65 -11.02 -19.80 -14.42
N ILE A 66 -9.88 -20.30 -14.88
CA ILE A 66 -8.56 -19.66 -14.72
C ILE A 66 -7.99 -19.10 -16.02
N LYS A 67 -8.80 -19.06 -17.12
CA LYS A 67 -8.37 -18.59 -18.45
C LYS A 67 -7.77 -17.18 -18.43
N LYS A 68 -8.20 -16.33 -17.52
CA LYS A 68 -7.66 -14.96 -17.33
C LYS A 68 -6.16 -14.92 -17.01
N TYR A 69 -5.55 -16.02 -16.56
CA TYR A 69 -4.12 -16.12 -16.28
C TYR A 69 -3.30 -16.66 -17.46
N GLN A 70 -3.95 -17.07 -18.56
CA GLN A 70 -3.29 -17.71 -19.71
C GLN A 70 -2.16 -16.86 -20.28
N TYR A 71 -2.37 -15.54 -20.42
CA TYR A 71 -1.37 -14.63 -20.97
C TYR A 71 -0.10 -14.61 -20.10
N ASP A 72 -0.26 -14.42 -18.79
CA ASP A 72 0.85 -14.29 -17.85
C ASP A 72 1.60 -15.62 -17.70
N VAL A 73 0.88 -16.75 -17.58
CA VAL A 73 1.48 -18.10 -17.56
C VAL A 73 2.27 -18.37 -18.83
N THR A 74 1.70 -18.04 -20.01
CA THR A 74 2.41 -18.22 -21.28
C THR A 74 3.69 -17.37 -21.35
N ALA A 75 3.65 -16.13 -20.84
CA ALA A 75 4.81 -15.25 -20.78
C ALA A 75 5.93 -15.82 -19.90
N VAL A 76 5.58 -16.34 -18.72
CA VAL A 76 6.52 -16.99 -17.80
C VAL A 76 7.23 -18.18 -18.46
N TYR A 77 6.46 -19.08 -19.11
CA TYR A 77 7.07 -20.24 -19.79
C TYR A 77 7.89 -19.84 -21.02
N LYS A 78 7.45 -18.85 -21.80
CA LYS A 78 8.19 -18.37 -22.97
C LYS A 78 9.59 -17.88 -22.59
N LYS A 79 9.73 -17.12 -21.51
CA LYS A 79 11.04 -16.67 -21.00
C LYS A 79 11.95 -17.82 -20.58
N ARG A 80 11.37 -18.93 -20.11
CA ARG A 80 12.08 -20.15 -19.67
C ARG A 80 12.23 -21.21 -20.77
N ASN A 81 12.01 -20.85 -22.04
CA ASN A 81 12.05 -21.79 -23.14
C ASN A 81 11.16 -23.03 -22.90
N TYR A 82 9.99 -22.83 -22.25
CA TYR A 82 9.00 -23.84 -21.92
C TYR A 82 9.51 -25.01 -21.04
N LYS A 83 10.58 -24.79 -20.25
CA LYS A 83 11.02 -25.76 -19.25
C LYS A 83 10.03 -25.84 -18.10
N SER A 84 9.92 -27.05 -17.50
CA SER A 84 9.17 -27.28 -16.27
C SER A 84 9.71 -26.42 -15.12
N ILE A 85 8.84 -25.95 -14.26
CA ILE A 85 9.12 -25.04 -13.16
C ILE A 85 8.96 -25.75 -11.80
N TRP A 86 7.91 -26.54 -11.69
CA TRP A 86 7.43 -27.08 -10.41
C TRP A 86 7.92 -28.50 -10.11
N TYR A 87 8.71 -29.11 -11.00
CA TYR A 87 9.25 -30.44 -10.81
C TYR A 87 10.77 -30.47 -10.90
N GLU A 88 11.39 -31.16 -9.94
CA GLU A 88 12.78 -31.51 -9.90
C GLU A 88 12.90 -32.98 -9.54
N ASP A 89 13.71 -33.77 -10.26
CA ASP A 89 13.85 -35.23 -10.08
C ASP A 89 12.50 -35.97 -9.95
N ASN A 90 11.51 -35.60 -10.78
CA ASN A 90 10.14 -36.13 -10.80
C ASN A 90 9.35 -35.89 -9.50
N ARG A 91 9.72 -34.92 -8.70
CA ARG A 91 9.00 -34.51 -7.49
C ARG A 91 8.63 -33.04 -7.59
N ILE A 92 7.46 -32.72 -7.03
CA ILE A 92 7.05 -31.33 -6.88
C ILE A 92 8.01 -30.65 -5.88
N ILE A 93 8.56 -29.48 -6.26
CA ILE A 93 9.48 -28.72 -5.41
C ILE A 93 8.77 -28.14 -4.19
N ASP A 94 9.49 -27.92 -3.10
CA ASP A 94 8.95 -27.43 -1.83
C ASP A 94 8.28 -26.05 -1.96
N LEU A 95 8.74 -25.20 -2.86
CA LEU A 95 8.13 -23.90 -3.15
C LEU A 95 6.63 -24.03 -3.48
N ALA A 96 6.21 -25.09 -4.18
CA ALA A 96 4.81 -25.30 -4.54
C ALA A 96 3.93 -25.51 -3.31
N SER A 97 4.38 -26.31 -2.33
CA SER A 97 3.65 -26.54 -1.07
C SER A 97 3.61 -25.29 -0.19
N MET A 98 4.71 -24.51 -0.14
CA MET A 98 4.74 -23.23 0.57
C MET A 98 3.79 -22.22 -0.07
N LEU A 99 3.76 -22.14 -1.41
CA LEU A 99 2.84 -21.28 -2.14
C LEU A 99 1.38 -21.67 -1.90
N TYR A 100 1.07 -22.99 -1.91
CA TYR A 100 -0.26 -23.48 -1.59
C TYR A 100 -0.70 -23.06 -0.18
N ALA A 101 0.18 -23.18 0.81
CA ALA A 101 -0.10 -22.71 2.17
C ALA A 101 -0.42 -21.21 2.20
N LYS A 102 0.33 -20.38 1.44
CA LYS A 102 0.09 -18.93 1.34
C LYS A 102 -1.23 -18.60 0.64
N VAL A 103 -1.58 -19.31 -0.41
CA VAL A 103 -2.86 -19.12 -1.11
C VAL A 103 -4.04 -19.44 -0.20
N ASN A 104 -3.89 -20.39 0.72
CA ASN A 104 -4.91 -20.71 1.73
C ASN A 104 -4.99 -19.70 2.89
N GLN A 105 -4.02 -18.78 2.99
CA GLN A 105 -3.91 -17.77 4.05
C GLN A 105 -3.98 -16.34 3.52
N LEU A 106 -4.56 -16.11 2.33
CA LEU A 106 -4.64 -14.78 1.72
C LEU A 106 -5.35 -13.74 2.59
N GLU A 107 -6.21 -14.18 3.49
CA GLU A 107 -6.83 -13.29 4.46
C GLU A 107 -5.80 -12.60 5.37
N GLU A 108 -4.67 -13.24 5.69
CA GLU A 108 -3.58 -12.60 6.45
C GLU A 108 -2.99 -11.39 5.71
N ASP A 109 -3.09 -11.40 4.39
CA ASP A 109 -2.70 -10.31 3.51
C ASP A 109 -3.85 -9.32 3.21
N GLY A 110 -4.97 -9.42 3.92
CA GLY A 110 -6.13 -8.55 3.72
C GLY A 110 -6.91 -8.83 2.44
N ILE A 111 -6.79 -10.05 1.88
CA ILE A 111 -7.39 -10.43 0.61
C ILE A 111 -8.48 -11.46 0.85
N ASP A 112 -9.73 -11.12 0.55
CA ASP A 112 -10.86 -12.04 0.54
C ASP A 112 -11.04 -12.60 -0.87
N SER A 113 -10.30 -13.66 -1.18
CA SER A 113 -10.35 -14.30 -2.51
C SER A 113 -9.82 -15.71 -2.42
N LYS A 114 -10.43 -16.63 -3.20
CA LYS A 114 -9.97 -18.02 -3.34
C LYS A 114 -9.48 -18.29 -4.76
N PHE A 115 -8.53 -19.21 -4.91
CA PHE A 115 -8.12 -19.66 -6.23
C PHE A 115 -9.28 -20.44 -6.88
N PRO A 116 -9.67 -20.15 -8.15
CA PRO A 116 -10.86 -20.74 -8.75
C PRO A 116 -10.82 -22.26 -8.91
N CYS A 117 -9.62 -22.87 -9.00
CA CYS A 117 -9.42 -24.34 -9.06
C CYS A 117 -8.88 -24.89 -7.73
N GLN A 118 -9.35 -24.36 -6.60
CA GLN A 118 -8.88 -24.75 -5.27
C GLN A 118 -8.98 -26.26 -5.03
N ASP A 119 -10.12 -26.89 -5.41
CA ASP A 119 -10.37 -28.33 -5.29
C ASP A 119 -9.34 -29.19 -6.04
N LYS A 120 -8.86 -28.74 -7.21
CA LYS A 120 -7.83 -29.44 -7.99
C LYS A 120 -6.46 -29.33 -7.35
N ILE A 121 -6.14 -28.15 -6.78
CA ILE A 121 -4.88 -27.96 -6.05
C ILE A 121 -4.87 -28.76 -4.75
N GLU A 122 -5.98 -28.81 -4.01
CA GLU A 122 -6.13 -29.65 -2.82
C GLU A 122 -5.85 -31.13 -3.15
N GLY A 123 -6.37 -31.64 -4.27
CA GLY A 123 -6.10 -33.00 -4.73
C GLY A 123 -4.62 -33.31 -4.99
N ILE A 124 -3.81 -32.29 -5.33
CA ILE A 124 -2.36 -32.46 -5.55
C ILE A 124 -1.62 -32.67 -4.22
N PHE A 125 -2.01 -31.94 -3.17
CA PHE A 125 -1.30 -31.91 -1.89
C PHE A 125 -1.93 -32.84 -0.81
N ASP A 126 -3.23 -33.17 -0.91
CA ASP A 126 -3.91 -34.07 0.01
C ASP A 126 -4.09 -35.47 -0.60
N THR A 127 -3.29 -36.42 -0.13
CA THR A 127 -3.34 -37.83 -0.55
C THR A 127 -4.65 -38.53 -0.18
N LYS A 128 -5.51 -37.94 0.64
CA LYS A 128 -6.82 -38.45 1.03
C LYS A 128 -7.96 -37.94 0.15
N SER A 129 -7.65 -37.02 -0.79
CA SER A 129 -8.65 -36.49 -1.71
C SER A 129 -9.24 -37.59 -2.60
N LEU A 130 -10.57 -37.67 -2.65
CA LEU A 130 -11.33 -38.59 -3.52
C LEU A 130 -11.37 -38.13 -4.99
N THR A 131 -10.82 -36.96 -5.32
CA THR A 131 -10.75 -36.46 -6.69
C THR A 131 -9.60 -37.12 -7.44
N ALA A 132 -9.82 -37.47 -8.72
CA ALA A 132 -8.75 -38.00 -9.57
C ALA A 132 -7.65 -36.92 -9.70
N ASN A 133 -6.40 -37.26 -9.39
CA ASN A 133 -5.26 -36.37 -9.53
C ASN A 133 -5.12 -35.90 -10.98
N PRO A 134 -4.86 -34.63 -11.20
CA PRO A 134 -4.52 -34.09 -12.53
C PRO A 134 -3.29 -34.81 -13.11
N SER A 135 -3.13 -34.79 -14.44
CA SER A 135 -1.89 -35.26 -15.06
C SER A 135 -0.70 -34.38 -14.59
N GLU A 136 0.54 -34.89 -14.70
CA GLU A 136 1.74 -34.11 -14.33
C GLU A 136 1.80 -32.77 -15.07
N THR A 137 1.45 -32.73 -16.37
CA THR A 137 1.37 -31.51 -17.16
C THR A 137 0.27 -30.56 -16.68
N ASP A 138 -0.92 -31.09 -16.33
CA ASP A 138 -1.97 -30.25 -15.74
C ASP A 138 -1.56 -29.70 -14.38
N THR A 139 -0.89 -30.52 -13.56
CA THR A 139 -0.35 -30.11 -12.26
C THR A 139 0.66 -28.96 -12.40
N GLU A 140 1.60 -29.09 -13.32
CA GLU A 140 2.59 -28.06 -13.65
C GLU A 140 1.91 -26.71 -13.99
N LEU A 141 0.87 -26.75 -14.84
CA LEU A 141 0.14 -25.56 -15.28
C LEU A 141 -0.86 -25.03 -14.24
N LEU A 142 -1.45 -25.89 -13.41
CA LEU A 142 -2.26 -25.47 -12.27
C LEU A 142 -1.42 -24.74 -11.22
N LEU A 143 -0.24 -25.24 -10.89
CA LEU A 143 0.69 -24.59 -9.96
C LEU A 143 1.17 -23.25 -10.51
N SER A 144 1.47 -23.16 -11.80
CA SER A 144 1.82 -21.91 -12.46
C SER A 144 0.67 -20.89 -12.44
N SER A 145 -0.57 -21.36 -12.64
CA SER A 145 -1.76 -20.51 -12.57
C SER A 145 -2.03 -20.04 -11.14
N MET A 146 -1.81 -20.89 -10.14
CA MET A 146 -1.89 -20.55 -8.73
C MET A 146 -0.81 -19.53 -8.34
N TYR A 147 0.41 -19.66 -8.87
CA TYR A 147 1.48 -18.69 -8.69
C TYR A 147 1.08 -17.30 -9.25
N VAL A 148 0.61 -17.25 -10.50
CA VAL A 148 0.18 -15.98 -11.12
C VAL A 148 -0.97 -15.35 -10.33
N PHE A 149 -1.94 -16.17 -9.88
CA PHE A 149 -3.02 -15.70 -9.00
C PHE A 149 -2.47 -15.06 -7.72
N TYR A 150 -1.58 -15.76 -7.01
CA TYR A 150 -0.97 -15.29 -5.78
C TYR A 150 -0.17 -14.00 -6.00
N ALA A 151 0.72 -14.00 -7.00
CA ALA A 151 1.51 -12.83 -7.34
C ALA A 151 0.63 -11.63 -7.67
N LYS A 152 -0.41 -11.82 -8.51
CA LYS A 152 -1.36 -10.76 -8.86
C LYS A 152 -2.06 -10.19 -7.62
N LYS A 153 -2.49 -11.05 -6.71
CA LYS A 153 -3.23 -10.63 -5.51
C LYS A 153 -2.34 -9.99 -4.46
N VAL A 154 -1.18 -10.56 -4.17
CA VAL A 154 -0.32 -10.15 -3.04
C VAL A 154 0.70 -9.08 -3.44
N TYR A 155 1.29 -9.20 -4.64
CA TYR A 155 2.39 -8.29 -5.04
C TYR A 155 1.96 -7.17 -5.98
N PHE A 156 1.02 -7.42 -6.91
CA PHE A 156 0.63 -6.41 -7.90
C PHE A 156 -0.64 -5.65 -7.49
N GLY A 157 -1.55 -6.26 -6.74
CA GLY A 157 -2.83 -5.67 -6.37
C GLY A 157 -3.77 -5.50 -7.56
N ILE A 158 -4.68 -4.53 -7.50
CA ILE A 158 -5.65 -4.24 -8.56
C ILE A 158 -4.98 -3.68 -9.81
N ASP A 159 -5.69 -3.76 -10.92
CA ASP A 159 -5.17 -3.36 -12.23
C ASP A 159 -4.92 -1.85 -12.32
N SER A 160 -3.89 -1.46 -13.10
CA SER A 160 -3.43 -0.07 -13.23
C SER A 160 -4.50 0.89 -13.76
N GLU A 161 -5.43 0.40 -14.58
CA GLU A 161 -6.54 1.19 -15.11
C GLU A 161 -7.48 1.62 -13.97
N LYS A 162 -7.92 0.68 -13.14
CA LYS A 162 -8.74 0.97 -11.96
C LYS A 162 -8.06 1.93 -10.97
N ILE A 163 -6.74 1.77 -10.80
CA ILE A 163 -5.96 2.65 -9.93
C ILE A 163 -5.97 4.10 -10.45
N ARG A 164 -5.87 4.29 -11.77
CA ARG A 164 -5.96 5.62 -12.39
C ARG A 164 -7.37 6.21 -12.29
N GLU A 165 -8.42 5.40 -12.44
CA GLU A 165 -9.81 5.82 -12.28
C GLU A 165 -10.10 6.42 -10.90
N ILE A 166 -9.45 5.92 -9.84
CA ILE A 166 -9.56 6.49 -8.48
C ILE A 166 -8.62 7.66 -8.23
N GLY A 167 -7.91 8.13 -9.26
CA GLY A 167 -7.04 9.30 -9.19
C GLY A 167 -5.68 9.06 -8.53
N TRP A 168 -5.12 7.85 -8.65
CA TRP A 168 -3.81 7.51 -8.12
C TRP A 168 -2.76 7.49 -9.23
N PHE A 169 -1.80 8.42 -9.19
CA PHE A 169 -0.76 8.61 -10.21
C PHE A 169 0.67 8.50 -9.65
N LEU A 170 0.86 7.89 -8.49
CA LEU A 170 2.21 7.57 -8.01
C LEU A 170 2.84 6.47 -8.88
N PRO A 171 4.18 6.48 -9.05
CA PRO A 171 4.88 5.44 -9.79
C PRO A 171 4.62 4.06 -9.20
N ARG A 172 4.34 3.11 -10.09
CA ARG A 172 4.22 1.69 -9.71
C ARG A 172 5.57 1.01 -9.84
N LYS A 173 5.75 0.00 -9.01
CA LYS A 173 6.93 -0.87 -9.12
C LYS A 173 6.99 -1.56 -10.48
N ASN A 174 8.20 -1.64 -11.01
CA ASN A 174 8.49 -2.35 -12.24
C ASN A 174 8.95 -3.78 -11.92
N LEU A 175 8.00 -4.64 -11.55
CA LEU A 175 8.22 -6.04 -11.23
C LEU A 175 7.48 -6.91 -12.23
N SER A 176 8.12 -7.93 -12.80
CA SER A 176 7.47 -8.92 -13.65
C SER A 176 7.14 -10.19 -12.87
N TYR A 177 6.15 -10.98 -13.34
CA TYR A 177 5.86 -12.29 -12.76
C TYR A 177 7.07 -13.21 -12.81
N ASP A 178 7.87 -13.10 -13.84
CA ASP A 178 9.05 -13.92 -14.06
C ASP A 178 10.18 -13.58 -13.08
N ASP A 179 10.50 -12.29 -12.91
CA ASP A 179 11.53 -11.85 -11.97
C ASP A 179 11.16 -12.18 -10.51
N LEU A 180 9.86 -12.07 -10.18
CA LEU A 180 9.35 -12.47 -8.88
C LEU A 180 9.48 -13.98 -8.67
N LEU A 181 9.14 -14.79 -9.69
CA LEU A 181 9.26 -16.24 -9.62
C LEU A 181 10.72 -16.67 -9.49
N ASP A 182 11.63 -16.08 -10.27
CA ASP A 182 13.07 -16.35 -10.15
C ASP A 182 13.60 -16.06 -8.76
N SER A 183 13.15 -14.94 -8.16
CA SER A 183 13.52 -14.61 -6.78
C SER A 183 13.02 -15.66 -5.78
N MET A 184 11.78 -16.16 -5.95
CA MET A 184 11.18 -17.19 -5.08
C MET A 184 11.79 -18.57 -5.28
N LEU A 185 12.18 -18.92 -6.52
CA LEU A 185 12.89 -20.17 -6.81
C LEU A 185 14.30 -20.15 -6.21
N ALA A 186 14.98 -19.00 -6.25
CA ALA A 186 16.29 -18.83 -5.66
C ALA A 186 16.25 -18.83 -4.12
N ASP A 187 15.22 -18.26 -3.53
CA ASP A 187 15.01 -18.20 -2.09
C ASP A 187 13.51 -18.36 -1.74
N PRO A 188 13.03 -19.60 -1.53
CA PRO A 188 11.64 -19.86 -1.13
C PRO A 188 11.22 -19.20 0.18
N SER A 189 12.17 -18.85 1.06
CA SER A 189 11.87 -18.18 2.33
C SER A 189 11.22 -16.80 2.15
N LEU A 190 11.38 -16.18 0.97
CA LEU A 190 10.74 -14.90 0.61
C LEU A 190 9.21 -14.94 0.67
N LEU A 191 8.58 -16.13 0.62
CA LEU A 191 7.15 -16.27 0.88
C LEU A 191 6.77 -16.01 2.34
N ASN A 192 7.70 -16.19 3.28
CA ASN A 192 7.47 -16.09 4.73
C ASN A 192 8.14 -14.87 5.36
N GLN A 193 9.03 -14.18 4.65
CA GLN A 193 9.79 -13.03 5.13
C GLN A 193 9.32 -11.73 4.48
N ASN A 194 9.76 -10.61 5.06
CA ASN A 194 9.53 -9.30 4.46
C ASN A 194 10.37 -9.18 3.17
N ASN A 195 9.68 -9.15 2.05
CA ASN A 195 10.29 -9.12 0.73
C ASN A 195 10.60 -7.68 0.31
N LYS A 196 11.82 -7.42 -0.18
CA LYS A 196 12.25 -6.11 -0.70
C LYS A 196 11.39 -5.59 -1.87
N ASN A 197 10.67 -6.46 -2.56
CA ASN A 197 9.76 -6.11 -3.65
C ASN A 197 8.42 -5.53 -3.16
N MET A 198 8.28 -5.28 -1.86
CA MET A 198 7.07 -4.72 -1.25
C MET A 198 7.44 -3.48 -0.44
N PHE A 199 6.62 -2.44 -0.54
CA PHE A 199 6.77 -1.24 0.27
C PHE A 199 6.66 -1.57 1.77
N GLY A 200 7.64 -1.15 2.58
CA GLY A 200 7.80 -1.59 3.97
C GLY A 200 6.58 -1.40 4.88
N GLN A 201 5.73 -0.40 4.61
CA GLN A 201 4.48 -0.20 5.34
C GLN A 201 3.51 -1.36 5.23
N TYR A 202 3.54 -2.12 4.12
CA TYR A 202 2.70 -3.30 3.94
C TYR A 202 2.84 -4.30 5.09
N TYR A 203 4.08 -4.63 5.46
CA TYR A 203 4.33 -5.61 6.52
C TYR A 203 3.93 -5.10 7.89
N LYS A 204 4.20 -3.83 8.17
CA LYS A 204 3.75 -3.19 9.41
C LYS A 204 2.22 -3.22 9.54
N LEU A 205 1.51 -2.91 8.45
CA LEU A 205 0.05 -2.97 8.41
C LEU A 205 -0.49 -4.39 8.53
N ARG A 206 0.17 -5.39 7.92
CA ARG A 206 -0.19 -6.80 8.05
C ARG A 206 -0.14 -7.29 9.50
N ASP A 207 0.88 -6.89 10.25
CA ASP A 207 0.98 -7.24 11.67
C ASP A 207 -0.18 -6.63 12.47
N PHE A 208 -0.58 -5.39 12.16
CA PHE A 208 -1.77 -4.78 12.76
C PHE A 208 -3.08 -5.42 12.28
N LEU A 209 -3.18 -5.83 11.03
CA LEU A 209 -4.34 -6.59 10.54
C LEU A 209 -4.57 -7.83 11.39
N LYS A 210 -3.52 -8.61 11.65
CA LYS A 210 -3.56 -9.76 12.54
C LYS A 210 -4.05 -9.37 13.93
N THR A 211 -3.47 -8.32 14.51
CA THR A 211 -3.86 -7.84 15.86
C THR A 211 -5.34 -7.45 15.92
N TYR A 212 -5.85 -6.69 14.93
CA TYR A 212 -7.25 -6.27 14.92
C TYR A 212 -8.21 -7.44 14.70
N ARG A 213 -7.85 -8.45 13.92
CA ARG A 213 -8.62 -9.69 13.78
C ARG A 213 -8.64 -10.53 15.06
N GLU A 214 -7.54 -10.55 15.80
CA GLU A 214 -7.51 -11.18 17.12
C GLU A 214 -8.43 -10.47 18.12
N ILE A 215 -8.48 -9.13 18.10
CA ILE A 215 -9.41 -8.33 18.90
C ILE A 215 -10.86 -8.66 18.53
N GLU A 216 -11.17 -8.74 17.23
CA GLU A 216 -12.49 -9.13 16.71
C GLU A 216 -12.88 -10.52 17.21
N LYS A 217 -12.01 -11.52 17.02
CA LYS A 217 -12.22 -12.90 17.45
C LYS A 217 -12.44 -13.05 18.97
N LYS A 218 -11.75 -12.24 19.77
CA LYS A 218 -11.90 -12.21 21.23
C LYS A 218 -13.20 -11.53 21.69
N GLY A 219 -13.92 -10.83 20.81
CA GLY A 219 -15.15 -10.11 21.14
C GLY A 219 -14.98 -8.98 22.15
N THR A 220 -13.79 -8.39 22.24
CA THR A 220 -13.47 -7.35 23.24
C THR A 220 -13.80 -5.93 22.80
N TRP A 221 -14.35 -5.76 21.59
CA TRP A 221 -14.74 -4.47 21.01
C TRP A 221 -16.15 -4.03 21.49
N ASN A 222 -16.28 -3.76 22.79
CA ASN A 222 -17.56 -3.44 23.40
C ASN A 222 -18.04 -2.02 23.04
N HIS A 223 -19.33 -1.82 22.89
CA HIS A 223 -19.92 -0.50 22.68
C HIS A 223 -19.74 0.38 23.91
N ILE A 224 -19.30 1.62 23.71
CA ILE A 224 -19.19 2.65 24.76
C ILE A 224 -20.51 3.41 24.82
N ALA A 225 -21.22 3.32 25.92
CA ALA A 225 -22.45 4.06 26.14
C ALA A 225 -22.16 5.55 26.28
N THR A 226 -22.88 6.39 25.52
CA THR A 226 -22.76 7.84 25.58
C THR A 226 -23.90 8.43 26.39
N ASP A 227 -23.60 9.40 27.26
CA ASP A 227 -24.59 10.25 27.88
C ASP A 227 -24.79 11.50 27.00
N THR A 228 -25.99 11.69 26.47
CA THR A 228 -26.31 12.80 25.59
C THR A 228 -26.30 14.16 26.30
N ALA A 229 -26.42 14.17 27.64
CA ALA A 229 -26.29 15.38 28.46
C ALA A 229 -24.82 15.84 28.60
N VAL A 230 -23.85 14.93 28.42
CA VAL A 230 -22.42 15.23 28.53
C VAL A 230 -21.86 15.56 27.17
N LYS A 231 -21.49 16.81 26.93
CA LYS A 231 -20.88 17.24 25.65
C LYS A 231 -19.44 16.75 25.50
N MET A 232 -18.68 16.70 26.59
CA MET A 232 -17.29 16.28 26.62
C MET A 232 -16.89 15.75 27.99
N TYR A 233 -15.92 14.85 28.01
CA TYR A 233 -15.27 14.32 29.22
C TYR A 233 -13.90 15.00 29.39
N LYS A 234 -13.54 15.36 30.63
CA LYS A 234 -12.32 16.09 30.98
C LYS A 234 -11.66 15.46 32.24
N PRO A 235 -10.39 15.78 32.48
CA PRO A 235 -9.69 15.31 33.69
C PRO A 235 -10.50 15.56 34.97
N ASN A 236 -10.47 14.59 35.89
CA ASN A 236 -11.21 14.50 37.14
C ASN A 236 -12.73 14.19 37.01
N ASP A 237 -13.29 14.10 35.83
CA ASP A 237 -14.64 13.59 35.69
C ASP A 237 -14.70 12.10 36.09
N SER A 238 -15.88 11.65 36.52
CA SER A 238 -16.12 10.23 36.84
C SER A 238 -17.45 9.78 36.26
N SER A 239 -17.43 8.71 35.49
CA SER A 239 -18.63 8.10 34.89
C SER A 239 -18.36 6.69 34.38
N LYS A 240 -19.44 5.91 34.20
CA LYS A 240 -19.34 4.59 33.56
C LYS A 240 -18.76 4.66 32.13
N THR A 241 -19.08 5.72 31.40
CA THR A 241 -18.54 5.96 30.05
C THR A 241 -17.01 6.10 30.07
N ILE A 242 -16.45 6.78 31.08
CA ILE A 242 -14.99 6.92 31.25
C ILE A 242 -14.33 5.55 31.46
N GLY A 243 -14.93 4.68 32.28
CA GLY A 243 -14.44 3.31 32.44
C GLY A 243 -14.46 2.50 31.13
N GLN A 244 -15.52 2.66 30.31
CA GLN A 244 -15.63 2.03 29.00
C GLN A 244 -14.61 2.60 27.99
N ILE A 245 -14.33 3.91 28.02
CA ILE A 245 -13.26 4.53 27.24
C ILE A 245 -11.91 3.94 27.62
N ARG A 246 -11.62 3.82 28.92
CA ARG A 246 -10.39 3.19 29.45
C ARG A 246 -10.23 1.76 28.89
N GLN A 247 -11.28 0.96 28.97
CA GLN A 247 -11.27 -0.39 28.44
C GLN A 247 -10.96 -0.40 26.93
N ARG A 248 -11.59 0.47 26.14
CA ARG A 248 -11.33 0.61 24.70
C ARG A 248 -9.87 0.98 24.43
N LEU A 249 -9.31 1.96 25.14
CA LEU A 249 -7.92 2.39 24.99
C LEU A 249 -6.91 1.30 25.40
N THR A 250 -7.28 0.43 26.35
CA THR A 250 -6.47 -0.76 26.67
C THR A 250 -6.51 -1.79 25.53
N VAL A 251 -7.69 -2.07 24.98
CA VAL A 251 -7.85 -3.00 23.85
C VAL A 251 -7.05 -2.53 22.62
N THR A 252 -7.00 -1.22 22.37
CA THR A 252 -6.26 -0.62 21.23
C THR A 252 -4.78 -0.37 21.51
N GLY A 253 -4.30 -0.66 22.74
CA GLY A 253 -2.89 -0.47 23.12
C GLY A 253 -2.50 0.99 23.41
N ASP A 254 -3.48 1.88 23.55
CA ASP A 254 -3.25 3.27 23.98
C ASP A 254 -2.98 3.36 25.49
N LEU A 255 -3.49 2.39 26.25
CA LEU A 255 -3.15 2.12 27.65
C LEU A 255 -2.52 0.73 27.77
N GLN A 256 -1.60 0.58 28.71
CA GLN A 256 -0.93 -0.70 28.96
C GLN A 256 -1.83 -1.69 29.71
N GLN A 257 -2.66 -1.20 30.64
CA GLN A 257 -3.57 -2.01 31.43
C GLN A 257 -4.88 -1.28 31.73
N ASP A 258 -5.92 -2.04 32.03
CA ASP A 258 -7.21 -1.53 32.47
C ASP A 258 -7.29 -1.57 34.00
N SER A 259 -7.16 -0.40 34.65
CA SER A 259 -7.32 -0.26 36.11
C SER A 259 -8.77 -0.42 36.58
N LYS A 260 -9.74 -0.56 35.64
CA LYS A 260 -11.20 -0.60 35.90
C LYS A 260 -11.75 0.64 36.63
N SER A 261 -10.97 1.71 36.70
CA SER A 261 -11.40 2.98 37.28
C SER A 261 -12.37 3.71 36.35
N ASN A 262 -13.42 4.28 36.93
CA ASN A 262 -14.36 5.18 36.26
C ASN A 262 -13.92 6.65 36.32
N VAL A 263 -12.75 6.94 36.91
CA VAL A 263 -12.22 8.30 37.04
C VAL A 263 -11.30 8.63 35.86
N TYR A 264 -11.40 9.85 35.35
CA TYR A 264 -10.50 10.41 34.37
C TYR A 264 -9.20 10.90 35.04
N ASP A 265 -8.36 9.95 35.41
CA ASP A 265 -7.08 10.16 36.08
C ASP A 265 -5.90 10.41 35.12
N ASN A 266 -4.71 10.61 35.68
CA ASN A 266 -3.49 10.88 34.89
C ASN A 266 -3.12 9.73 33.92
N GLU A 267 -3.41 8.47 34.29
CA GLU A 267 -3.16 7.32 33.41
C GLU A 267 -4.05 7.41 32.18
N LEU A 268 -5.36 7.68 32.36
CA LEU A 268 -6.28 7.85 31.24
C LEU A 268 -5.92 9.07 30.38
N MET A 269 -5.45 10.18 30.99
CA MET A 269 -4.95 11.34 30.25
C MET A 269 -3.84 10.97 29.27
N ALA A 270 -2.87 10.15 29.69
CA ALA A 270 -1.78 9.68 28.81
C ALA A 270 -2.31 8.82 27.66
N GLY A 271 -3.23 7.89 27.93
CA GLY A 271 -3.88 7.07 26.90
C GLY A 271 -4.70 7.90 25.90
N VAL A 272 -5.41 8.91 26.38
CA VAL A 272 -6.17 9.83 25.53
C VAL A 272 -5.27 10.64 24.60
N LEU A 273 -4.13 11.13 25.08
CA LEU A 273 -3.16 11.81 24.22
C LEU A 273 -2.61 10.89 23.14
N LYS A 274 -2.29 9.62 23.48
CA LYS A 274 -1.84 8.63 22.50
C LYS A 274 -2.92 8.35 21.47
N TYR A 275 -4.16 8.09 21.91
CA TYR A 275 -5.32 7.91 21.03
C TYR A 275 -5.52 9.09 20.08
N LYS A 276 -5.49 10.32 20.59
CA LYS A 276 -5.67 11.52 19.78
C LYS A 276 -4.59 11.66 18.73
N LYS A 277 -3.33 11.50 19.12
CA LYS A 277 -2.19 11.58 18.22
C LYS A 277 -2.31 10.58 17.05
N ARG A 278 -2.61 9.30 17.34
CA ARG A 278 -2.71 8.27 16.31
C ARG A 278 -3.95 8.40 15.42
N ASN A 279 -4.95 9.20 15.81
CA ASN A 279 -6.12 9.50 14.99
C ASN A 279 -6.06 10.90 14.35
N GLY A 280 -4.91 11.58 14.41
CA GLY A 280 -4.73 12.89 13.80
C GLY A 280 -5.48 14.05 14.48
N TYR A 281 -5.94 13.85 15.75
CA TYR A 281 -6.64 14.87 16.50
C TYR A 281 -5.68 15.77 17.27
N GLN A 282 -6.12 16.99 17.55
CA GLN A 282 -5.36 17.93 18.37
C GLN A 282 -5.06 17.35 19.76
N PRO A 283 -3.80 17.43 20.24
CA PRO A 283 -3.35 16.83 21.49
C PRO A 283 -3.86 17.65 22.68
N ASN A 284 -5.04 17.32 23.18
CA ASN A 284 -5.58 17.85 24.43
C ASN A 284 -6.27 16.71 25.21
N TYR A 285 -6.65 16.97 26.45
CA TYR A 285 -7.22 15.98 27.37
C TYR A 285 -8.76 15.89 27.30
N LEU A 286 -9.41 16.51 26.31
CA LEU A 286 -10.87 16.51 26.19
C LEU A 286 -11.31 15.40 25.25
N ILE A 287 -12.30 14.60 25.64
CA ILE A 287 -12.97 13.63 24.77
C ILE A 287 -14.38 14.11 24.52
N THR A 288 -14.70 14.43 23.29
CA THR A 288 -16.06 14.81 22.87
C THR A 288 -16.92 13.58 22.60
N ASN A 289 -18.27 13.74 22.67
CA ASN A 289 -19.17 12.67 22.25
C ASN A 289 -18.94 12.20 20.83
N TRP A 290 -18.59 13.10 19.91
CA TRP A 290 -18.21 12.74 18.55
C TRP A 290 -17.01 11.76 18.52
N GLN A 291 -15.99 12.00 19.33
CA GLN A 291 -14.84 11.08 19.44
C GLN A 291 -15.23 9.73 20.03
N VAL A 292 -16.17 9.70 20.99
CA VAL A 292 -16.71 8.43 21.51
C VAL A 292 -17.50 7.69 20.42
N GLN A 293 -18.26 8.38 19.60
CA GLN A 293 -18.92 7.77 18.42
C GLN A 293 -17.92 7.20 17.43
N ARG A 294 -16.79 7.88 17.20
CA ARG A 294 -15.69 7.33 16.39
C ARG A 294 -15.08 6.08 17.02
N MET A 295 -14.90 6.04 18.33
CA MET A 295 -14.46 4.81 19.04
C MET A 295 -15.47 3.66 18.90
N ASN A 296 -16.76 3.97 18.69
CA ASN A 296 -17.85 3.01 18.52
C ASN A 296 -18.00 2.50 17.08
N LEU A 297 -17.17 2.96 16.13
CA LEU A 297 -17.17 2.36 14.80
C LEU A 297 -16.92 0.85 14.93
N PRO A 298 -17.62 0.01 14.15
CA PRO A 298 -17.37 -1.44 14.13
C PRO A 298 -15.89 -1.74 13.85
N ILE A 299 -15.34 -2.75 14.53
CA ILE A 299 -13.94 -3.14 14.34
C ILE A 299 -13.63 -3.50 12.89
N GLN A 300 -14.64 -3.99 12.14
CA GLN A 300 -14.54 -4.30 10.72
C GLN A 300 -14.13 -3.08 9.89
N LYS A 301 -14.53 -1.86 10.29
CA LYS A 301 -14.10 -0.63 9.60
C LYS A 301 -12.60 -0.38 9.75
N TYR A 302 -12.02 -0.69 10.90
CA TYR A 302 -10.57 -0.60 11.12
C TYR A 302 -9.82 -1.70 10.34
N ILE A 303 -10.33 -2.94 10.36
CA ILE A 303 -9.77 -4.07 9.58
C ILE A 303 -9.81 -3.72 8.09
N GLN A 304 -10.92 -3.18 7.59
CA GLN A 304 -11.09 -2.74 6.21
C GLN A 304 -10.12 -1.62 5.84
N ALA A 305 -9.98 -0.59 6.69
CA ALA A 305 -9.04 0.50 6.47
C ALA A 305 -7.59 0.00 6.39
N ILE A 306 -7.19 -0.95 7.26
CA ILE A 306 -5.86 -1.57 7.20
C ILE A 306 -5.70 -2.31 5.86
N ALA A 307 -6.66 -3.16 5.47
CA ALA A 307 -6.60 -3.94 4.23
C ALA A 307 -6.52 -3.05 2.98
N VAL A 308 -7.31 -1.97 2.91
CA VAL A 308 -7.28 -0.97 1.83
C VAL A 308 -5.90 -0.30 1.74
N ASN A 309 -5.28 0.04 2.86
CA ASN A 309 -3.96 0.66 2.82
C ASN A 309 -2.84 -0.36 2.54
N MET A 310 -3.00 -1.63 2.89
CA MET A 310 -2.15 -2.72 2.39
C MET A 310 -2.25 -2.85 0.87
N GLU A 311 -3.46 -2.73 0.30
CA GLU A 311 -3.64 -2.70 -1.16
C GLU A 311 -2.88 -1.53 -1.79
N ARG A 312 -2.97 -0.31 -1.25
CA ARG A 312 -2.20 0.86 -1.70
C ARG A 312 -0.69 0.63 -1.64
N CYS A 313 -0.20 -0.07 -0.62
CA CYS A 313 1.22 -0.43 -0.51
C CYS A 313 1.70 -1.36 -1.62
N ARG A 314 0.83 -2.19 -2.20
CA ARG A 314 1.16 -3.07 -3.35
C ARG A 314 1.49 -2.28 -4.61
N TRP A 315 0.92 -1.08 -4.76
CA TRP A 315 1.09 -0.25 -5.96
C TRP A 315 2.39 0.54 -5.96
N ILE A 316 2.94 0.82 -4.81
CA ILE A 316 4.10 1.70 -4.64
C ILE A 316 5.39 0.94 -4.96
N ASP A 317 6.28 1.63 -5.66
CA ASP A 317 7.65 1.17 -5.81
C ASP A 317 8.36 1.24 -4.46
N PRO A 318 8.87 0.12 -3.91
CA PRO A 318 9.57 0.12 -2.63
C PRO A 318 10.83 0.99 -2.64
N GLU A 319 11.43 1.28 -3.79
CA GLU A 319 12.59 2.16 -3.91
C GLU A 319 12.27 3.62 -3.56
N LEU A 320 11.00 4.02 -3.59
CA LEU A 320 10.60 5.37 -3.16
C LEU A 320 10.99 5.66 -1.70
N ALA A 321 11.00 4.63 -0.85
CA ALA A 321 11.44 4.75 0.54
C ALA A 321 12.97 4.86 0.70
N ASN A 322 13.74 4.51 -0.33
CA ASN A 322 15.20 4.46 -0.31
C ASN A 322 15.86 5.74 -0.85
N SER A 323 15.06 6.76 -1.22
CA SER A 323 15.59 8.05 -1.66
C SER A 323 16.44 8.69 -0.57
N ASN A 324 17.67 9.10 -0.89
CA ASN A 324 18.55 9.79 0.06
C ASN A 324 17.92 11.09 0.59
N GLU A 325 17.09 11.75 -0.23
CA GLU A 325 16.38 12.98 0.10
C GLU A 325 15.02 12.97 -0.59
N ALA A 326 13.94 13.21 0.16
CA ALA A 326 12.58 13.25 -0.38
C ALA A 326 11.61 14.04 0.50
N ILE A 327 10.55 14.53 -0.12
CA ILE A 327 9.37 15.08 0.55
C ILE A 327 8.23 14.10 0.35
N PHE A 328 7.63 13.66 1.44
CA PHE A 328 6.43 12.82 1.42
C PHE A 328 5.26 13.57 2.05
N ILE A 329 4.14 13.64 1.33
CA ILE A 329 2.89 14.26 1.77
C ILE A 329 1.84 13.16 1.88
N ASN A 330 1.23 13.02 3.06
CA ASN A 330 0.07 12.19 3.27
C ASN A 330 -1.18 13.05 3.43
N ILE A 331 -2.03 13.08 2.41
CA ILE A 331 -3.22 13.95 2.36
C ILE A 331 -4.15 13.70 3.56
N PRO A 332 -4.62 12.47 3.89
CA PRO A 332 -5.51 12.24 5.03
C PRO A 332 -4.90 12.56 6.39
N ALA A 333 -3.58 12.48 6.51
CA ALA A 333 -2.86 12.86 7.73
C ALA A 333 -2.71 14.38 7.88
N PHE A 334 -2.93 15.14 6.80
CA PHE A 334 -2.61 16.57 6.73
C PHE A 334 -1.15 16.85 7.14
N GLN A 335 -0.22 16.04 6.63
CA GLN A 335 1.16 16.01 7.08
C GLN A 335 2.14 15.97 5.92
N LEU A 336 3.22 16.72 6.06
CA LEU A 336 4.42 16.64 5.23
C LEU A 336 5.57 16.13 6.08
N LEU A 337 6.33 15.20 5.51
CA LEU A 337 7.62 14.73 6.03
C LEU A 337 8.70 15.06 5.01
N TYR A 338 9.77 15.71 5.46
CA TYR A 338 11.00 15.87 4.70
C TYR A 338 12.07 14.98 5.33
N THR A 339 12.67 14.13 4.51
CA THR A 339 13.72 13.19 4.90
C THR A 339 14.99 13.46 4.13
N LYS A 340 16.15 13.34 4.80
CA LYS A 340 17.48 13.44 4.19
C LYS A 340 18.41 12.42 4.86
N ASN A 341 19.13 11.62 4.06
CA ASN A 341 20.05 10.57 4.54
C ASN A 341 19.38 9.59 5.53
N GLY A 342 18.14 9.18 5.23
CA GLY A 342 17.37 8.27 6.08
C GLY A 342 16.86 8.87 7.39
N LYS A 343 17.06 10.18 7.62
CA LYS A 343 16.59 10.88 8.84
C LYS A 343 15.43 11.81 8.48
N ARG A 344 14.46 11.90 9.40
CA ARG A 344 13.40 12.90 9.35
C ARG A 344 13.96 14.24 9.81
N GLU A 345 14.09 15.19 8.87
CA GLU A 345 14.60 16.53 9.13
C GLU A 345 13.47 17.52 9.47
N LEU A 346 12.27 17.34 8.87
CA LEU A 346 11.11 18.19 9.12
C LEU A 346 9.81 17.39 9.08
N GLU A 347 8.91 17.76 9.98
CA GLU A 347 7.50 17.41 9.96
C GLU A 347 6.67 18.71 10.01
N SER A 348 5.70 18.87 9.09
CA SER A 348 4.86 20.05 9.00
C SER A 348 3.39 19.69 8.83
N SER A 349 2.51 20.41 9.52
CA SER A 349 1.08 20.37 9.28
C SER A 349 0.73 20.98 7.93
N LEU A 350 -0.33 20.48 7.30
CA LEU A 350 -0.81 20.91 5.99
C LEU A 350 -2.29 21.28 6.00
N LEU A 351 -2.66 22.20 5.10
CA LEU A 351 -4.03 22.31 4.57
C LEU A 351 -4.01 21.77 3.15
N VAL A 352 -5.01 20.98 2.80
CA VAL A 352 -5.18 20.36 1.47
C VAL A 352 -6.50 20.79 0.83
N GLY A 353 -6.73 20.41 -0.41
CA GLY A 353 -7.95 20.73 -1.14
C GLY A 353 -9.22 20.23 -0.45
N LYS A 354 -10.32 20.97 -0.62
CA LYS A 354 -11.68 20.53 -0.26
C LYS A 354 -12.08 19.34 -1.13
N ASN A 355 -13.12 18.59 -0.74
CA ASN A 355 -13.63 17.46 -1.53
C ASN A 355 -14.00 17.87 -2.99
N ILE A 356 -14.54 19.07 -3.19
CA ILE A 356 -14.89 19.60 -4.53
C ILE A 356 -13.67 20.06 -5.36
N SER A 357 -12.49 20.16 -4.75
CA SER A 357 -11.22 20.57 -5.36
C SER A 357 -10.08 19.77 -4.72
N GLU A 358 -10.12 18.44 -4.88
CA GLU A 358 -9.17 17.52 -4.26
C GLU A 358 -7.72 17.85 -4.61
N THR A 359 -6.82 17.70 -3.65
CA THR A 359 -5.39 17.61 -3.93
C THR A 359 -5.12 16.25 -4.60
N ALA A 360 -4.55 16.25 -5.80
CA ALA A 360 -4.26 15.03 -6.56
C ALA A 360 -3.14 14.20 -5.93
N VAL A 361 -3.19 12.88 -6.15
CA VAL A 361 -2.19 11.90 -5.72
C VAL A 361 -1.21 11.64 -6.86
N PHE A 362 0.01 12.12 -6.76
CA PHE A 362 1.05 11.97 -7.80
C PHE A 362 2.45 12.17 -7.23
N SER A 363 3.46 11.97 -8.07
CA SER A 363 4.84 12.35 -7.77
C SER A 363 5.39 13.36 -8.75
N SER A 364 6.35 14.14 -8.30
CA SER A 364 7.09 15.09 -9.11
C SER A 364 8.47 15.34 -8.49
N TYR A 365 9.15 16.35 -8.99
CA TYR A 365 10.41 16.84 -8.43
C TYR A 365 10.30 18.31 -8.08
N LEU A 366 10.61 18.66 -6.84
CA LEU A 366 10.80 20.06 -6.45
C LEU A 366 11.97 20.64 -7.24
N THR A 367 11.72 21.73 -7.98
CA THR A 367 12.67 22.30 -8.94
C THR A 367 13.17 23.68 -8.55
N TYR A 368 12.32 24.51 -7.96
CA TYR A 368 12.69 25.85 -7.53
C TYR A 368 11.82 26.34 -6.37
N ILE A 369 12.36 27.33 -5.66
CA ILE A 369 11.74 28.02 -4.53
C ILE A 369 11.48 29.47 -4.96
N VAL A 370 10.32 29.99 -4.59
CA VAL A 370 9.95 31.39 -4.84
C VAL A 370 9.75 32.07 -3.50
N PHE A 371 10.56 33.04 -3.21
CA PHE A 371 10.46 33.89 -2.02
C PHE A 371 9.64 35.14 -2.32
N SER A 372 8.91 35.63 -1.33
CA SER A 372 7.98 36.77 -1.46
C SER A 372 7.10 36.65 -2.71
N PRO A 373 6.32 35.53 -2.85
CA PRO A 373 5.61 35.23 -4.08
C PRO A 373 4.45 36.20 -4.35
N TYR A 374 4.20 36.51 -5.62
CA TYR A 374 2.90 37.02 -6.04
C TYR A 374 1.86 35.92 -5.97
N TRP A 375 0.65 36.24 -5.57
CA TRP A 375 -0.50 35.36 -5.75
C TRP A 375 -1.21 35.74 -7.07
N ASN A 376 -0.96 34.96 -8.12
CA ASN A 376 -1.72 35.05 -9.35
C ASN A 376 -3.10 34.44 -9.09
N ILE A 377 -4.12 35.28 -9.02
CA ILE A 377 -5.47 34.85 -8.62
C ILE A 377 -6.10 34.07 -9.78
N PRO A 378 -6.52 32.80 -9.54
CA PRO A 378 -7.21 32.01 -10.56
C PRO A 378 -8.46 32.75 -11.07
N GLN A 379 -8.73 32.64 -12.37
CA GLN A 379 -9.87 33.31 -13.00
C GLN A 379 -11.21 32.92 -12.34
N SER A 380 -11.36 31.67 -11.93
CA SER A 380 -12.53 31.20 -11.20
C SER A 380 -12.77 31.92 -9.87
N ILE A 381 -11.71 32.28 -9.14
CA ILE A 381 -11.81 33.05 -7.89
C ILE A 381 -12.18 34.50 -8.22
N VAL A 382 -11.57 35.06 -9.27
CA VAL A 382 -11.92 36.43 -9.70
C VAL A 382 -13.41 36.52 -10.06
N GLU A 383 -13.93 35.55 -10.81
CA GLU A 383 -15.33 35.52 -11.25
C GLU A 383 -16.32 35.23 -10.13
N ASN A 384 -16.02 34.25 -9.27
CA ASN A 384 -16.98 33.79 -8.27
C ASN A 384 -16.90 34.53 -6.93
N GLU A 385 -15.70 35.09 -6.57
CA GLU A 385 -15.50 35.66 -5.24
C GLU A 385 -15.19 37.17 -5.28
N LEU A 386 -14.51 37.66 -6.33
CA LEU A 386 -14.04 39.04 -6.36
C LEU A 386 -14.85 39.94 -7.30
N SER A 387 -15.58 39.40 -8.26
CA SER A 387 -16.25 40.18 -9.33
C SER A 387 -17.16 41.30 -8.78
N LEU A 388 -18.00 40.98 -7.79
CA LEU A 388 -18.90 41.97 -7.18
C LEU A 388 -18.12 43.09 -6.45
N ALA A 389 -17.05 42.73 -5.73
CA ALA A 389 -16.23 43.67 -5.01
C ALA A 389 -15.44 44.59 -5.96
N LEU A 390 -14.89 44.02 -7.05
CA LEU A 390 -14.20 44.76 -8.11
C LEU A 390 -15.10 45.72 -8.87
N PHE A 391 -16.39 45.34 -9.05
CA PHE A 391 -17.37 46.22 -9.69
C PHE A 391 -17.86 47.31 -8.77
N GLY A 392 -18.00 47.05 -7.47
CA GLY A 392 -18.55 47.96 -6.47
C GLY A 392 -17.54 48.99 -5.91
N ASP A 393 -16.22 48.69 -5.96
CA ASP A 393 -15.17 49.56 -5.41
C ASP A 393 -13.99 49.67 -6.37
N LYS A 394 -13.84 50.86 -6.99
CA LYS A 394 -12.75 51.16 -7.93
C LYS A 394 -11.36 51.06 -7.31
N ASP A 395 -11.26 51.25 -6.00
CA ASP A 395 -9.99 51.20 -5.26
C ASP A 395 -9.74 49.82 -4.62
N TYR A 396 -10.62 48.84 -4.89
CA TYR A 396 -10.56 47.51 -4.28
C TYR A 396 -9.18 46.85 -4.42
N LEU A 397 -8.61 46.87 -5.62
CA LEU A 397 -7.29 46.31 -5.88
C LEU A 397 -6.20 46.96 -5.01
N ALA A 398 -6.18 48.28 -4.96
CA ALA A 398 -5.19 49.02 -4.16
C ALA A 398 -5.35 48.76 -2.66
N LYS A 399 -6.59 48.79 -2.14
CA LYS A 399 -6.90 48.51 -0.73
C LYS A 399 -6.49 47.09 -0.29
N HIS A 400 -6.48 46.13 -1.22
CA HIS A 400 -6.13 44.72 -0.95
C HIS A 400 -4.72 44.37 -1.43
N ASN A 401 -3.84 45.34 -1.72
CA ASN A 401 -2.50 45.12 -2.24
C ASN A 401 -2.48 44.27 -3.53
N MET A 402 -3.48 44.45 -4.37
CA MET A 402 -3.63 43.76 -5.65
C MET A 402 -3.32 44.69 -6.83
N GLU A 403 -3.04 44.08 -7.97
CA GLU A 403 -2.83 44.79 -9.23
C GLU A 403 -3.33 43.98 -10.43
N ALA A 404 -3.72 44.67 -11.48
CA ALA A 404 -3.95 44.06 -12.78
C ALA A 404 -2.65 44.01 -13.57
N ALA A 405 -2.20 42.85 -13.99
CA ALA A 405 -1.00 42.63 -14.78
C ALA A 405 -1.26 41.59 -15.87
N ASN A 406 -0.95 41.96 -17.13
CA ASN A 406 -1.13 41.05 -18.29
C ASN A 406 -2.55 40.45 -18.41
N GLY A 407 -3.59 41.27 -18.14
CA GLY A 407 -5.00 40.81 -18.20
C GLY A 407 -5.45 39.92 -17.05
N LYS A 408 -4.63 39.72 -16.03
CA LYS A 408 -4.93 38.92 -14.83
C LYS A 408 -4.83 39.77 -13.58
N VAL A 409 -5.57 39.40 -12.55
CA VAL A 409 -5.47 39.98 -11.21
C VAL A 409 -4.44 39.20 -10.40
N ARG A 410 -3.54 39.90 -9.73
CA ARG A 410 -2.60 39.29 -8.79
C ARG A 410 -2.45 40.15 -7.53
N GLN A 411 -2.17 39.47 -6.41
CA GLN A 411 -1.84 40.15 -5.16
C GLN A 411 -0.32 40.22 -4.99
N ARG A 412 0.17 41.40 -4.59
CA ARG A 412 1.59 41.62 -4.33
C ARG A 412 2.08 40.86 -3.09
N PRO A 413 3.39 40.59 -2.97
CA PRO A 413 3.99 40.10 -1.75
C PRO A 413 3.59 40.92 -0.52
N GLY A 414 3.54 40.27 0.64
CA GLY A 414 3.24 40.94 1.90
C GLY A 414 2.50 40.03 2.91
N GLY A 415 2.38 40.48 4.14
CA GLY A 415 1.88 39.70 5.27
C GLY A 415 0.41 39.26 5.16
N LYS A 416 -0.37 39.78 4.21
CA LYS A 416 -1.76 39.38 3.94
C LYS A 416 -1.90 38.55 2.66
N ASN A 417 -0.78 38.27 1.96
CA ASN A 417 -0.81 37.44 0.76
C ASN A 417 -1.06 35.97 1.16
N PRO A 418 -2.07 35.29 0.63
CA PRO A 418 -2.37 33.89 0.94
C PRO A 418 -1.23 32.91 0.66
N MET A 419 -0.29 33.24 -0.27
CA MET A 419 0.89 32.43 -0.56
C MET A 419 1.95 32.48 0.53
N GLY A 420 1.78 33.34 1.55
CA GLY A 420 2.74 33.51 2.62
C GLY A 420 4.09 34.00 2.15
N LEU A 421 5.16 33.57 2.80
CA LEU A 421 6.52 34.05 2.59
C LEU A 421 7.27 33.28 1.49
N VAL A 422 6.86 32.06 1.19
CA VAL A 422 7.60 31.16 0.29
C VAL A 422 6.69 30.15 -0.38
N LYS A 423 7.05 29.80 -1.61
CA LYS A 423 6.35 28.83 -2.46
C LYS A 423 7.37 27.85 -3.06
N PHE A 424 7.02 26.59 -3.11
CA PHE A 424 7.85 25.49 -3.59
C PHE A 424 7.21 24.89 -4.83
N MET A 425 7.97 24.87 -5.92
CA MET A 425 7.46 24.59 -7.26
C MET A 425 7.95 23.25 -7.77
N PHE A 426 7.00 22.43 -8.20
CA PHE A 426 7.22 21.14 -8.84
C PHE A 426 6.29 21.00 -10.06
N PRO A 427 6.80 20.64 -11.25
CA PRO A 427 5.99 20.51 -12.46
C PRO A 427 4.93 19.43 -12.31
N ASN A 428 3.68 19.75 -12.63
CA ASN A 428 2.57 18.80 -12.67
C ASN A 428 1.40 19.35 -13.51
N PRO A 429 0.53 18.47 -14.08
CA PRO A 429 -0.58 18.90 -14.94
C PRO A 429 -1.75 19.55 -14.18
N ASN A 430 -1.75 19.52 -12.84
CA ASN A 430 -2.84 20.03 -12.01
C ASN A 430 -2.56 21.41 -11.43
N ASP A 431 -1.44 22.06 -11.81
CA ASP A 431 -0.99 23.35 -11.26
C ASP A 431 -0.94 23.41 -9.72
N ILE A 432 -0.69 22.25 -9.08
CA ILE A 432 -0.54 22.13 -7.63
C ILE A 432 0.87 22.57 -7.23
N TYR A 433 0.97 23.33 -6.17
CA TYR A 433 2.23 23.72 -5.54
C TYR A 433 2.08 23.73 -4.01
N LEU A 434 3.22 23.69 -3.33
CA LEU A 434 3.32 23.81 -1.88
C LEU A 434 3.68 25.24 -1.53
N HIS A 435 3.01 25.84 -0.54
CA HIS A 435 3.30 27.22 -0.14
C HIS A 435 3.03 27.47 1.35
N ASP A 436 3.66 28.48 1.86
CA ASP A 436 3.39 29.04 3.17
C ASP A 436 2.00 29.73 3.22
N THR A 437 1.56 30.14 4.40
CA THR A 437 0.32 30.92 4.58
C THR A 437 0.40 31.78 5.84
N PRO A 438 -0.17 32.98 5.83
CA PRO A 438 -0.32 33.79 7.03
C PRO A 438 -1.41 33.26 7.99
N SER A 439 -2.32 32.41 7.49
CA SER A 439 -3.46 31.87 8.25
C SER A 439 -3.06 30.69 9.14
N LYS A 440 -2.06 30.88 10.00
CA LYS A 440 -1.48 29.81 10.84
C LYS A 440 -2.46 29.15 11.80
N SER A 441 -3.49 29.88 12.27
CA SER A 441 -4.53 29.33 13.14
C SER A 441 -5.35 28.21 12.51
N LEU A 442 -5.39 28.10 11.17
CA LEU A 442 -6.10 27.02 10.49
C LEU A 442 -5.45 25.65 10.73
N PHE A 443 -4.15 25.59 11.07
CA PHE A 443 -3.47 24.34 11.40
C PHE A 443 -3.88 23.77 12.77
N GLU A 444 -4.58 24.54 13.60
CA GLU A 444 -5.12 24.09 14.87
C GLU A 444 -6.39 23.26 14.73
N PHE A 445 -7.03 23.25 13.55
CA PHE A 445 -8.21 22.43 13.31
C PHE A 445 -7.83 20.95 13.09
N ASN A 446 -8.71 20.03 13.52
CA ASN A 446 -8.57 18.60 13.21
C ASN A 446 -8.80 18.33 11.71
N TYR A 447 -9.83 18.95 11.12
CA TYR A 447 -10.15 18.84 9.70
C TYR A 447 -9.51 19.99 8.93
N ARG A 448 -8.62 19.69 8.02
CA ARG A 448 -7.79 20.66 7.31
C ARG A 448 -7.88 20.56 5.77
N ALA A 449 -8.96 19.97 5.24
CA ALA A 449 -9.26 20.02 3.81
C ALA A 449 -10.00 21.32 3.48
N LEU A 450 -9.27 22.44 3.39
CA LEU A 450 -9.80 23.80 3.35
C LEU A 450 -9.35 24.60 2.12
N SER A 451 -8.35 24.14 1.37
CA SER A 451 -7.79 24.85 0.20
C SER A 451 -8.57 24.59 -1.09
N HIS A 452 -8.18 25.24 -2.17
CA HIS A 452 -8.70 25.03 -3.54
C HIS A 452 -7.83 24.04 -4.36
N GLY A 453 -7.14 23.11 -3.70
CA GLY A 453 -6.33 22.07 -4.33
C GLY A 453 -4.82 22.20 -4.06
N CYS A 454 -4.29 23.42 -3.95
CA CYS A 454 -2.91 23.66 -3.54
C CYS A 454 -2.67 23.29 -2.07
N ILE A 455 -1.41 23.05 -1.72
CA ILE A 455 -1.03 22.56 -0.39
C ILE A 455 -0.42 23.71 0.41
N ASN A 456 -1.10 24.14 1.47
CA ASN A 456 -0.57 25.13 2.39
C ASN A 456 0.20 24.41 3.51
N MET A 457 1.36 24.91 3.87
CA MET A 457 2.17 24.33 4.95
C MET A 457 2.41 25.29 6.10
N ASP A 458 2.50 24.75 7.29
CA ASP A 458 2.78 25.52 8.49
C ASP A 458 4.25 26.00 8.55
N LYS A 459 5.20 25.10 8.27
CA LYS A 459 6.64 25.35 8.44
C LYS A 459 7.35 25.65 7.10
N GLY A 460 6.82 26.60 6.32
CA GLY A 460 7.40 26.95 5.01
C GLY A 460 8.80 27.55 5.11
N LYS A 461 9.02 28.42 6.09
CA LYS A 461 10.32 29.02 6.34
C LYS A 461 11.37 27.97 6.69
N GLU A 462 11.04 27.06 7.61
CA GLU A 462 11.94 26.02 8.08
C GLU A 462 12.30 25.04 6.94
N LEU A 463 11.34 24.70 6.09
CA LEU A 463 11.63 23.87 4.92
C LEU A 463 12.62 24.56 3.98
N ALA A 464 12.40 25.84 3.67
CA ALA A 464 13.32 26.59 2.80
C ALA A 464 14.74 26.66 3.39
N GLN A 465 14.86 26.89 4.68
CA GLN A 465 16.16 26.91 5.38
C GLN A 465 16.86 25.55 5.34
N LEU A 466 16.13 24.45 5.52
CA LEU A 466 16.70 23.10 5.45
C LEU A 466 17.14 22.73 4.03
N LEU A 467 16.35 23.07 3.02
CA LEU A 467 16.67 22.80 1.62
C LEU A 467 17.91 23.56 1.13
N LEU A 468 18.15 24.76 1.68
CA LEU A 468 19.27 25.62 1.31
C LEU A 468 20.44 25.58 2.31
N LYS A 469 20.36 24.71 3.33
CA LYS A 469 21.34 24.63 4.43
C LYS A 469 22.79 24.51 3.96
N ASP A 470 22.99 23.77 2.87
CA ASP A 470 24.33 23.46 2.34
C ASP A 470 24.73 24.43 1.19
N ASP A 471 23.97 25.50 0.94
CA ASP A 471 24.28 26.50 -0.07
C ASP A 471 24.93 27.74 0.55
N PRO A 472 26.25 27.98 0.35
CA PRO A 472 26.96 29.09 0.95
C PRO A 472 26.49 30.46 0.43
N GLU A 473 25.86 30.52 -0.76
CA GLU A 473 25.32 31.73 -1.32
C GLU A 473 23.97 32.14 -0.71
N TRP A 474 23.32 31.19 0.01
CA TRP A 474 22.01 31.41 0.62
C TRP A 474 22.02 31.14 2.14
N PRO A 475 22.78 31.90 2.91
CA PRO A 475 22.74 31.84 4.37
C PRO A 475 21.35 32.20 4.90
N VAL A 476 21.06 31.84 6.16
CA VAL A 476 19.76 32.03 6.80
C VAL A 476 19.28 33.49 6.77
N GLU A 477 20.19 34.42 6.88
CA GLU A 477 19.93 35.88 6.78
C GLU A 477 19.38 36.23 5.41
N ARG A 478 20.04 35.79 4.32
CA ARG A 478 19.60 36.04 2.95
C ARG A 478 18.23 35.40 2.66
N ILE A 479 18.00 34.17 3.14
CA ILE A 479 16.71 33.51 3.02
C ILE A 479 15.62 34.34 3.71
N THR A 480 15.91 34.82 4.92
CA THR A 480 14.95 35.61 5.71
C THR A 480 14.66 36.97 5.06
N ASP A 481 15.65 37.60 4.49
CA ASP A 481 15.48 38.88 3.78
C ASP A 481 14.70 38.69 2.47
N ALA A 482 14.98 37.62 1.71
CA ALA A 482 14.22 37.28 0.52
C ALA A 482 12.73 37.01 0.82
N MET A 483 12.41 36.48 2.01
CA MET A 483 11.03 36.24 2.47
C MET A 483 10.29 37.52 2.88
N LYS A 484 11.00 38.60 3.14
CA LYS A 484 10.44 39.92 3.51
C LYS A 484 10.47 40.94 2.36
N GLY A 485 10.94 40.54 1.19
CA GLY A 485 11.08 41.39 0.02
C GLY A 485 9.73 41.86 -0.52
N GLU A 486 9.73 43.03 -1.14
CA GLU A 486 8.59 43.58 -1.87
C GLU A 486 8.46 42.98 -3.28
N LYS A 487 9.51 42.30 -3.75
CA LYS A 487 9.60 41.66 -5.07
C LYS A 487 9.88 40.17 -4.94
N GLU A 488 9.24 39.42 -5.81
CA GLU A 488 9.46 37.98 -5.94
C GLU A 488 10.91 37.66 -6.30
N THR A 489 11.51 36.71 -5.61
CA THR A 489 12.85 36.18 -5.87
C THR A 489 12.78 34.67 -6.05
N THR A 490 13.35 34.19 -7.16
CA THR A 490 13.36 32.75 -7.48
C THR A 490 14.75 32.19 -7.24
N TYR A 491 14.79 31.00 -6.58
CA TYR A 491 15.98 30.18 -6.41
C TYR A 491 15.79 28.83 -7.11
N MET A 492 16.64 28.52 -8.07
CA MET A 492 16.65 27.21 -8.75
C MET A 492 17.45 26.20 -7.93
N LEU A 493 16.82 25.08 -7.55
CA LEU A 493 17.50 24.03 -6.80
C LEU A 493 18.61 23.39 -7.65
N LYS A 494 19.80 23.23 -7.07
CA LYS A 494 20.96 22.57 -7.72
C LYS A 494 20.65 21.09 -8.01
N ASN A 495 19.98 20.43 -7.05
CA ASN A 495 19.48 19.07 -7.20
C ASN A 495 17.96 19.06 -7.04
N LYS A 496 17.28 18.40 -7.95
CA LYS A 496 15.83 18.24 -7.86
C LYS A 496 15.51 17.23 -6.75
N ILE A 497 14.55 17.55 -5.89
CA ILE A 497 14.17 16.71 -4.76
C ILE A 497 12.85 15.99 -5.07
N PRO A 498 12.80 14.66 -5.00
CA PRO A 498 11.55 13.92 -5.19
C PRO A 498 10.47 14.39 -4.20
N ILE A 499 9.27 14.60 -4.71
CA ILE A 499 8.07 14.86 -3.92
C ILE A 499 7.00 13.83 -4.25
N TYR A 500 6.47 13.19 -3.22
CA TYR A 500 5.43 12.16 -3.30
C TYR A 500 4.21 12.63 -2.54
N ILE A 501 3.09 12.78 -3.23
CA ILE A 501 1.81 13.15 -2.64
C ILE A 501 0.96 11.89 -2.65
N GLY A 502 0.77 11.29 -1.49
CA GLY A 502 0.04 10.03 -1.28
C GLY A 502 -1.24 10.21 -0.50
N TYR A 503 -2.04 9.14 -0.46
CA TYR A 503 -3.31 9.11 0.24
C TYR A 503 -3.42 7.82 1.06
N PHE A 504 -3.01 7.88 2.34
CA PHE A 504 -3.03 6.76 3.27
C PHE A 504 -3.89 7.11 4.48
N THR A 505 -5.02 6.44 4.60
CA THR A 505 -5.93 6.57 5.75
C THR A 505 -5.48 5.76 6.95
N THR A 506 -4.54 4.83 6.74
CA THR A 506 -3.90 4.07 7.82
C THR A 506 -2.40 4.00 7.58
N TRP A 507 -1.61 4.28 8.61
CA TRP A 507 -0.15 4.34 8.56
C TRP A 507 0.47 3.87 9.87
N VAL A 508 1.61 3.21 9.82
CA VAL A 508 2.40 2.85 11.02
C VAL A 508 3.63 3.74 11.06
N ASP A 509 3.79 4.50 12.14
CA ASP A 509 4.91 5.43 12.30
C ASP A 509 6.23 4.72 12.67
N ASP A 510 7.31 5.51 12.84
CA ASP A 510 8.64 4.99 13.18
C ASP A 510 8.72 4.45 14.61
N LYS A 511 7.74 4.76 15.46
CA LYS A 511 7.62 4.24 16.83
C LYS A 511 6.85 2.92 16.88
N GLY A 512 6.27 2.50 15.75
CA GLY A 512 5.43 1.32 15.64
C GLY A 512 3.98 1.56 16.06
N ASP A 513 3.54 2.81 16.20
CA ASP A 513 2.14 3.13 16.49
C ASP A 513 1.33 3.21 15.19
N ILE A 514 0.17 2.54 15.15
CA ILE A 514 -0.75 2.62 14.03
C ILE A 514 -1.61 3.88 14.13
N HIS A 515 -1.75 4.58 13.01
CA HIS A 515 -2.56 5.78 12.85
C HIS A 515 -3.75 5.51 11.94
N PHE A 516 -4.91 6.06 12.29
CA PHE A 516 -6.12 6.04 11.47
C PHE A 516 -6.56 7.47 11.21
N TYR A 517 -6.60 7.86 9.94
CA TYR A 517 -7.01 9.17 9.48
C TYR A 517 -8.38 9.10 8.81
N GLU A 518 -9.07 10.21 8.76
CA GLU A 518 -10.36 10.30 8.09
C GLU A 518 -10.20 10.17 6.57
N ASP A 519 -11.09 9.43 5.91
CA ASP A 519 -11.15 9.29 4.45
C ASP A 519 -11.84 10.52 3.86
N ILE A 520 -11.10 11.64 3.77
CA ILE A 520 -11.65 12.98 3.44
C ILE A 520 -12.12 13.12 1.99
N TYR A 521 -11.79 12.18 1.10
CA TYR A 521 -12.16 12.15 -0.32
C TYR A 521 -12.88 10.87 -0.72
N ASP A 522 -13.35 10.08 0.25
CA ASP A 522 -14.11 8.83 0.05
C ASP A 522 -13.40 7.83 -0.88
N LYS A 523 -12.05 7.77 -0.80
CA LYS A 523 -11.23 6.89 -1.65
C LYS A 523 -11.12 5.46 -1.10
N ASP A 524 -11.38 5.24 0.18
CA ASP A 524 -11.39 3.88 0.77
C ASP A 524 -12.62 3.10 0.32
N GLU A 525 -13.79 3.74 0.22
CA GLU A 525 -15.04 3.10 -0.21
C GLU A 525 -14.96 2.59 -1.65
N LYS A 526 -14.17 3.25 -2.51
CA LYS A 526 -13.96 2.83 -3.90
C LYS A 526 -13.08 1.58 -4.03
N LEU A 527 -12.39 1.20 -2.96
CA LEU A 527 -11.45 0.08 -2.90
C LEU A 527 -11.94 -1.09 -2.04
N ALA A 528 -12.95 -0.86 -1.23
CA ALA A 528 -13.47 -1.78 -0.22
C ALA A 528 -14.34 -2.93 -0.78
#